data_27736f9be66b9b7d1298fb44bc021fb7
#
_entry.id   27736f9be66b9b7d1298fb44bc021fb7
#
_cell.length_a   1.000
_cell.length_b   1.000
_cell.length_c   1.000
_cell.angle_alpha   90.00
_cell.angle_beta   90.00
_cell.angle_gamma   90.00
#
_symmetry.space_group_name_H-M   'P 1'
#
loop_
_entity.id
_entity.type
_entity.pdbx_description
1 polymer ?
#
loop_
_entity_poly.entity_id
_entity_poly.type
_entity_poly.pdbx_seq_one_letter_code
_entity_poly.pdbx_strand_id
1 'polypeptide(L)'
;YMQIYAITLFLLAGLGLLSLYITFIVYLLILVFLLTASIVLLTYYSQDSNLTFTKQIIIKIILKSMYIPMVAIPLSILMFMILPRTQYPIFNFMNRTDKAKTGFTDNVRLGVVSSIQEDSSAILRVNMEKIDDNSLYWRGVVLDYFSDNSWKSSKKEAAPVSSPGLLKGKGIRQIIYLEPYENRYLFALDKPINVVQRDTRKYDDFTIASMGNIDKRIRYEAVSIITDTIDETKIDEDKYLQLPTDLSPEIIKLVKNIAVYKNKTQNIQSIYTFLNAGTYKYSIENLPVTSNPLEDFL
;
A
#
# COMPACT_ATOMS: atom_id res chain seq x y z
N TYR A 1 18.31 5.09 42.01
CA TYR A 1 19.28 4.54 41.09
C TYR A 1 18.63 3.57 40.09
N MET A 2 17.83 2.59 40.50
CA MET A 2 17.15 1.64 39.60
C MET A 2 16.31 2.33 38.52
N GLN A 3 15.66 3.44 38.82
CA GLN A 3 14.91 4.24 37.83
C GLN A 3 15.81 4.85 36.75
N ILE A 4 17.02 5.30 37.15
CA ILE A 4 17.99 5.88 36.19
C ILE A 4 18.44 4.80 35.21
N TYR A 5 18.74 3.59 35.66
CA TYR A 5 19.10 2.46 34.79
C TYR A 5 17.97 2.08 33.83
N ALA A 6 16.72 2.02 34.32
CA ALA A 6 15.57 1.73 33.49
C ALA A 6 15.37 2.79 32.39
N ILE A 7 15.49 4.07 32.74
CA ILE A 7 15.38 5.19 31.78
C ILE A 7 16.53 5.11 30.75
N THR A 8 17.77 4.84 31.18
CA THR A 8 18.90 4.75 30.27
C THR A 8 18.73 3.60 29.27
N LEU A 9 18.26 2.43 29.71
CA LEU A 9 17.95 1.28 28.83
C LEU A 9 16.83 1.60 27.87
N PHE A 10 15.77 2.28 28.33
CA PHE A 10 14.64 2.65 27.50
C PHE A 10 15.04 3.66 26.40
N LEU A 11 15.83 4.69 26.77
CA LEU A 11 16.33 5.67 25.80
C LEU A 11 17.25 5.03 24.75
N LEU A 12 18.09 4.09 25.18
CA LEU A 12 18.98 3.38 24.27
C LEU A 12 18.22 2.44 23.33
N ALA A 13 17.22 1.72 23.84
CA ALA A 13 16.33 0.90 23.02
C ALA A 13 15.60 1.77 21.98
N GLY A 14 15.13 2.96 22.37
CA GLY A 14 14.52 3.94 21.46
C GLY A 14 15.47 4.42 20.36
N LEU A 15 16.71 4.74 20.71
CA LEU A 15 17.74 5.10 19.73
C LEU A 15 18.08 3.95 18.77
N GLY A 16 18.05 2.71 19.24
CA GLY A 16 18.27 1.52 18.41
C GLY A 16 17.18 1.29 17.37
N LEU A 17 15.96 1.72 17.64
CA LEU A 17 14.87 1.67 16.67
C LEU A 17 15.02 2.72 15.55
N LEU A 18 15.75 3.81 15.82
CA LEU A 18 15.97 4.90 14.87
C LEU A 18 17.20 4.70 13.97
N SER A 19 18.20 3.93 14.42
CA SER A 19 19.45 3.75 13.68
C SER A 19 19.95 2.31 13.73
N LEU A 20 19.89 1.59 12.62
CA LEU A 20 20.36 0.19 12.47
C LEU A 20 21.82 0.09 12.00
N TYR A 21 22.68 1.05 12.34
CA TYR A 21 24.08 0.99 11.97
C TYR A 21 24.84 0.02 12.87
N ILE A 22 25.82 -0.68 12.31
CA ILE A 22 26.69 -1.65 13.03
C ILE A 22 27.41 -0.99 14.21
N THR A 23 27.74 0.28 14.11
CA THR A 23 28.32 1.10 15.18
C THR A 23 27.43 1.19 16.41
N PHE A 24 26.11 1.23 16.22
CA PHE A 24 25.15 1.22 17.32
C PHE A 24 25.22 -0.07 18.14
N ILE A 25 25.38 -1.23 17.49
CA ILE A 25 25.52 -2.53 18.15
C ILE A 25 26.74 -2.55 19.07
N VAL A 26 27.86 -1.97 18.62
CA VAL A 26 29.08 -1.89 19.43
C VAL A 26 28.86 -1.02 20.67
N TYR A 27 28.25 0.15 20.53
CA TYR A 27 27.91 1.02 21.67
C TYR A 27 26.92 0.36 22.62
N LEU A 28 25.94 -0.37 22.09
CA LEU A 28 24.97 -1.14 22.89
C LEU A 28 25.68 -2.19 23.75
N LEU A 29 26.60 -2.96 23.17
CA LEU A 29 27.36 -3.98 23.90
C LEU A 29 28.21 -3.35 25.03
N ILE A 30 28.94 -2.26 24.73
CA ILE A 30 29.71 -1.55 25.73
C ILE A 30 28.82 -1.06 26.87
N LEU A 31 27.68 -0.49 26.55
CA LEU A 31 26.74 0.03 27.55
C LEU A 31 26.18 -1.09 28.42
N VAL A 32 25.79 -2.24 27.85
CA VAL A 32 25.29 -3.40 28.60
C VAL A 32 26.35 -3.88 29.59
N PHE A 33 27.63 -3.92 29.19
CA PHE A 33 28.74 -4.25 30.10
C PHE A 33 28.87 -3.24 31.25
N LEU A 34 28.85 -1.95 30.94
CA LEU A 34 28.96 -0.88 31.94
C LEU A 34 27.78 -0.89 32.92
N LEU A 35 26.55 -1.08 32.42
CA LEU A 35 25.35 -1.16 33.26
C LEU A 35 25.38 -2.38 34.19
N THR A 36 25.74 -3.55 33.67
CA THR A 36 25.83 -4.77 34.51
C THR A 36 26.88 -4.61 35.56
N ALA A 37 28.07 -4.11 35.25
CA ALA A 37 29.13 -3.85 36.22
C ALA A 37 28.69 -2.83 37.28
N SER A 38 28.01 -1.78 36.89
CA SER A 38 27.50 -0.74 37.79
C SER A 38 26.40 -1.26 38.72
N ILE A 39 25.45 -2.06 38.21
CA ILE A 39 24.38 -2.66 39.03
C ILE A 39 24.99 -3.62 40.07
N VAL A 40 25.94 -4.47 39.70
CA VAL A 40 26.59 -5.39 40.59
C VAL A 40 27.37 -4.64 41.68
N LEU A 41 28.15 -3.62 41.32
CA LEU A 41 28.87 -2.74 42.27
C LEU A 41 27.90 -2.08 43.25
N LEU A 42 26.78 -1.55 42.75
CA LEU A 42 25.77 -0.88 43.57
C LEU A 42 25.08 -1.87 44.54
N THR A 43 24.86 -3.11 44.11
CA THR A 43 24.31 -4.17 44.98
C THR A 43 25.24 -4.51 46.13
N TYR A 44 26.58 -4.64 45.87
CA TYR A 44 27.56 -4.85 46.92
C TYR A 44 27.61 -3.67 47.88
N TYR A 45 27.61 -2.45 47.39
CA TYR A 45 27.61 -1.22 48.21
C TYR A 45 26.35 -1.08 49.06
N SER A 46 25.21 -1.53 48.59
CA SER A 46 23.94 -1.46 49.34
C SER A 46 23.85 -2.50 50.45
N GLN A 47 24.58 -3.61 50.37
CA GLN A 47 24.61 -4.65 51.37
C GLN A 47 25.53 -4.33 52.55
N ASP A 48 26.65 -3.65 52.30
CA ASP A 48 27.58 -3.24 53.32
C ASP A 48 28.19 -1.87 52.97
N SER A 49 27.73 -0.83 53.66
CA SER A 49 28.18 0.56 53.42
C SER A 49 29.61 0.81 53.97
N ASN A 50 30.18 -0.10 54.72
CA ASN A 50 31.54 0.02 55.30
C ASN A 50 32.60 -0.67 54.41
N LEU A 51 32.22 -1.25 53.29
CA LEU A 51 33.16 -1.87 52.33
C LEU A 51 34.12 -0.82 51.74
N THR A 52 35.40 -0.93 52.06
CA THR A 52 36.46 -0.18 51.40
C THR A 52 36.79 -0.87 50.07
N PHE A 53 36.42 -0.23 48.97
CA PHE A 53 36.69 -0.77 47.62
C PHE A 53 38.19 -0.69 47.27
N THR A 54 38.95 -1.76 47.59
CA THR A 54 40.32 -1.89 47.10
C THR A 54 40.30 -2.20 45.59
N LYS A 55 41.27 -1.72 44.84
CA LYS A 55 41.41 -1.96 43.39
C LYS A 55 41.24 -3.42 42.98
N GLN A 56 41.75 -4.34 43.80
CA GLN A 56 41.62 -5.79 43.57
C GLN A 56 40.18 -6.32 43.74
N ILE A 57 39.43 -5.76 44.67
CA ILE A 57 38.00 -6.11 44.88
C ILE A 57 37.18 -5.61 43.70
N ILE A 58 37.41 -4.37 43.26
CA ILE A 58 36.69 -3.79 42.08
C ILE A 58 36.93 -4.64 40.83
N ILE A 59 38.20 -4.99 40.53
CA ILE A 59 38.52 -5.85 39.37
C ILE A 59 37.82 -7.22 39.48
N LYS A 60 37.80 -7.85 40.64
CA LYS A 60 37.10 -9.13 40.86
C LYS A 60 35.55 -9.01 40.62
N ILE A 61 34.96 -7.92 41.08
CA ILE A 61 33.52 -7.65 40.84
C ILE A 61 33.24 -7.44 39.37
N ILE A 62 34.04 -6.64 38.68
CA ILE A 62 33.89 -6.39 37.23
C ILE A 62 34.04 -7.69 36.44
N LEU A 63 35.06 -8.52 36.75
CA LEU A 63 35.23 -9.82 36.08
C LEU A 63 34.07 -10.77 36.33
N LYS A 64 33.50 -10.81 37.55
CA LYS A 64 32.28 -11.59 37.86
C LYS A 64 31.05 -11.03 37.13
N SER A 65 30.92 -9.71 37.01
CA SER A 65 29.78 -9.10 36.31
C SER A 65 29.81 -9.36 34.80
N MET A 66 30.99 -9.59 34.22
CA MET A 66 31.12 -9.96 32.79
C MET A 66 30.52 -11.33 32.47
N TYR A 67 30.36 -12.21 33.46
CA TYR A 67 29.73 -13.51 33.25
C TYR A 67 28.25 -13.39 32.83
N ILE A 68 27.53 -12.38 33.33
CA ILE A 68 26.11 -12.16 33.02
C ILE A 68 25.90 -11.87 31.52
N PRO A 69 26.53 -10.84 30.89
CA PRO A 69 26.38 -10.60 29.47
C PRO A 69 26.98 -11.71 28.61
N MET A 70 28.03 -12.39 29.07
CA MET A 70 28.64 -13.52 28.35
C MET A 70 27.66 -14.70 28.16
N VAL A 71 26.78 -14.93 29.11
CA VAL A 71 25.72 -15.96 29.02
C VAL A 71 24.48 -15.38 28.30
N ALA A 72 24.13 -14.14 28.59
CA ALA A 72 22.94 -13.51 28.03
C ALA A 72 23.00 -13.31 26.50
N ILE A 73 24.16 -12.98 25.94
CA ILE A 73 24.33 -12.77 24.51
C ILE A 73 24.04 -14.03 23.67
N PRO A 74 24.69 -15.19 23.91
CA PRO A 74 24.38 -16.41 23.18
C PRO A 74 22.92 -16.89 23.41
N LEU A 75 22.39 -16.70 24.62
CA LEU A 75 21.00 -17.02 24.93
C LEU A 75 20.03 -16.12 24.13
N SER A 76 20.33 -14.83 23.99
CA SER A 76 19.57 -13.91 23.14
C SER A 76 19.57 -14.33 21.67
N ILE A 77 20.73 -14.75 21.16
CA ILE A 77 20.85 -15.24 19.78
C ILE A 77 20.02 -16.52 19.62
N LEU A 78 20.09 -17.43 20.56
CA LEU A 78 19.31 -18.67 20.55
C LEU A 78 17.80 -18.35 20.57
N MET A 79 17.36 -17.47 21.45
CA MET A 79 15.96 -17.01 21.53
C MET A 79 15.51 -16.33 20.23
N PHE A 80 16.37 -15.51 19.64
CA PHE A 80 16.08 -14.88 18.35
C PHE A 80 15.89 -15.89 17.20
N MET A 81 16.56 -17.04 17.25
CA MET A 81 16.38 -18.11 16.27
C MET A 81 15.11 -18.94 16.51
N ILE A 82 14.73 -19.15 17.77
CA ILE A 82 13.59 -20.00 18.15
C ILE A 82 12.28 -19.22 18.10
N LEU A 83 12.28 -17.93 18.43
CA LEU A 83 11.06 -17.11 18.42
C LEU A 83 10.48 -17.04 17.00
N PRO A 84 9.21 -17.43 16.83
CA PRO A 84 8.54 -17.33 15.53
C PRO A 84 8.55 -15.87 15.11
N ARG A 85 9.12 -15.60 13.94
CA ARG A 85 9.08 -14.26 13.34
C ARG A 85 7.65 -14.02 12.88
N THR A 86 6.89 -13.27 13.65
CA THR A 86 5.59 -12.78 13.20
C THR A 86 5.84 -11.85 12.01
N GLN A 87 5.24 -12.16 10.88
CA GLN A 87 5.31 -11.32 9.66
C GLN A 87 4.59 -9.98 9.85
N TYR A 88 3.94 -9.82 10.99
CA TYR A 88 3.22 -8.60 11.37
C TYR A 88 4.00 -7.90 12.49
N PRO A 89 4.54 -6.69 12.25
CA PRO A 89 5.09 -5.87 13.32
C PRO A 89 4.01 -5.62 14.38
N ILE A 90 4.32 -5.94 15.63
CA ILE A 90 3.41 -5.77 16.79
C ILE A 90 2.91 -4.30 16.88
N PHE A 91 3.65 -3.37 16.31
CA PHE A 91 3.34 -1.93 16.30
C PHE A 91 2.50 -1.45 15.12
N ASN A 92 2.05 -2.31 14.20
CA ASN A 92 1.17 -1.89 13.11
C ASN A 92 -0.17 -1.30 13.59
N PHE A 93 -0.60 -1.64 14.80
CA PHE A 93 -1.81 -1.04 15.38
C PHE A 93 -1.60 0.44 15.79
N MET A 94 -0.37 0.86 16.10
CA MET A 94 -0.03 2.25 16.46
C MET A 94 0.18 3.14 15.22
N ASN A 95 0.49 2.55 14.06
CA ASN A 95 0.68 3.25 12.79
C ASN A 95 -0.59 3.35 11.94
N ARG A 96 -1.76 3.05 12.50
CA ARG A 96 -3.04 3.44 11.88
C ARG A 96 -3.23 4.95 12.02
N THR A 97 -2.32 5.71 11.44
CA THR A 97 -2.68 7.04 10.98
C THR A 97 -3.56 6.81 9.75
N ASP A 98 -4.78 7.36 9.77
CA ASP A 98 -5.71 7.45 8.65
C ASP A 98 -5.15 8.30 7.48
N LYS A 99 -3.85 8.23 7.25
CA LYS A 99 -3.22 8.75 6.02
C LYS A 99 -3.56 7.77 4.94
N ALA A 100 -4.41 8.19 4.01
CA ALA A 100 -4.67 7.46 2.78
C ALA A 100 -3.31 7.12 2.17
N LYS A 101 -2.91 5.83 2.26
CA LYS A 101 -1.75 5.34 1.50
C LYS A 101 -2.09 5.49 0.03
N THR A 102 -1.09 5.79 -0.80
CA THR A 102 -1.24 5.65 -2.25
C THR A 102 -1.62 4.21 -2.51
N GLY A 103 -2.89 3.97 -2.53
CA GLY A 103 -3.46 2.67 -2.72
C GLY A 103 -4.50 2.74 -3.83
N PHE A 104 -4.82 1.60 -4.37
CA PHE A 104 -5.91 1.44 -5.30
C PHE A 104 -7.23 1.83 -4.60
N THR A 105 -7.97 2.78 -5.18
CA THR A 105 -9.28 3.23 -4.67
C THR A 105 -10.36 2.97 -5.72
N ASP A 106 -11.56 2.69 -5.25
CA ASP A 106 -12.78 2.57 -6.06
C ASP A 106 -13.54 3.90 -6.23
N ASN A 107 -12.90 4.98 -5.87
CA ASN A 107 -13.41 6.33 -6.01
C ASN A 107 -12.27 7.28 -6.40
N VAL A 108 -12.39 7.93 -7.55
CA VAL A 108 -11.41 8.92 -8.02
C VAL A 108 -12.08 10.30 -8.06
N ARG A 109 -11.56 11.22 -7.27
CA ARG A 109 -12.05 12.58 -7.16
C ARG A 109 -10.97 13.59 -7.57
N LEU A 110 -11.33 14.58 -8.37
CA LEU A 110 -10.45 15.69 -8.70
C LEU A 110 -10.10 16.50 -7.43
N GLY A 111 -8.84 16.88 -7.29
CA GLY A 111 -8.39 17.79 -6.23
C GLY A 111 -8.17 17.14 -4.85
N VAL A 112 -8.44 15.86 -4.64
CA VAL A 112 -8.34 15.22 -3.29
C VAL A 112 -6.97 14.60 -3.00
N VAL A 113 -6.05 14.63 -3.94
CA VAL A 113 -4.76 13.88 -3.86
C VAL A 113 -3.68 14.59 -3.02
N SER A 114 -3.99 15.72 -2.38
CA SER A 114 -3.00 16.56 -1.68
C SER A 114 -2.34 15.94 -0.43
N SER A 115 -2.76 14.76 0.02
CA SER A 115 -2.22 14.12 1.24
C SER A 115 -1.84 12.65 1.09
N ILE A 116 -1.68 12.17 -0.13
CA ILE A 116 -1.31 10.77 -0.38
C ILE A 116 0.20 10.63 -0.17
N GLN A 117 0.58 9.80 0.79
CA GLN A 117 1.96 9.38 0.96
C GLN A 117 2.29 8.33 -0.10
N GLU A 118 3.25 8.59 -0.98
CA GLU A 118 3.75 7.60 -1.93
C GLU A 118 4.26 6.35 -1.20
N ASP A 119 3.70 5.20 -1.55
CA ASP A 119 4.18 3.90 -1.12
C ASP A 119 4.68 3.14 -2.35
N SER A 120 5.99 3.04 -2.51
CA SER A 120 6.64 2.32 -3.61
C SER A 120 6.71 0.81 -3.40
N SER A 121 6.04 0.28 -2.38
CA SER A 121 5.99 -1.16 -2.15
C SER A 121 5.25 -1.89 -3.28
N ALA A 122 5.73 -3.09 -3.62
CA ALA A 122 5.08 -3.89 -4.63
C ALA A 122 3.71 -4.39 -4.13
N ILE A 123 2.64 -3.97 -4.79
CA ILE A 123 1.27 -4.42 -4.47
C ILE A 123 0.99 -5.84 -4.95
N LEU A 124 1.52 -6.21 -6.12
CA LEU A 124 1.33 -7.55 -6.67
C LEU A 124 2.61 -8.07 -7.34
N ARG A 125 2.75 -9.39 -7.38
CA ARG A 125 3.76 -10.09 -8.16
C ARG A 125 3.08 -11.13 -9.01
N VAL A 126 3.49 -11.22 -10.26
CA VAL A 126 2.86 -12.13 -11.23
C VAL A 126 3.88 -13.04 -11.87
N ASN A 127 3.54 -14.31 -11.94
CA ASN A 127 4.26 -15.31 -12.72
C ASN A 127 3.39 -15.71 -13.91
N MET A 128 3.85 -15.39 -15.12
CA MET A 128 3.18 -15.68 -16.38
C MET A 128 4.18 -15.73 -17.53
N GLU A 129 3.74 -16.16 -18.73
CA GLU A 129 4.56 -16.05 -19.93
C GLU A 129 4.91 -14.57 -20.23
N LYS A 130 6.10 -14.34 -20.78
CA LYS A 130 6.53 -12.99 -21.15
C LYS A 130 5.69 -12.47 -22.32
N ILE A 131 5.13 -11.30 -22.16
CA ILE A 131 4.39 -10.57 -23.20
C ILE A 131 5.03 -9.19 -23.40
N ASP A 132 4.54 -8.40 -24.37
CA ASP A 132 4.97 -7.02 -24.59
C ASP A 132 4.60 -6.17 -23.37
N ASP A 133 5.54 -5.33 -22.92
CA ASP A 133 5.35 -4.44 -21.77
C ASP A 133 4.19 -3.45 -21.98
N ASN A 134 3.92 -3.03 -23.21
CA ASN A 134 2.78 -2.18 -23.57
C ASN A 134 1.42 -2.87 -23.35
N SER A 135 1.41 -4.19 -23.28
CA SER A 135 0.20 -5.01 -23.03
C SER A 135 -0.02 -5.31 -21.54
N LEU A 136 0.87 -4.84 -20.67
CA LEU A 136 0.79 -5.06 -19.21
C LEU A 136 -0.22 -4.11 -18.55
N TYR A 137 -1.49 -4.28 -18.86
CA TYR A 137 -2.58 -3.55 -18.23
C TYR A 137 -3.29 -4.41 -17.18
N TRP A 138 -3.16 -4.03 -15.91
CA TRP A 138 -3.75 -4.75 -14.78
C TRP A 138 -5.09 -4.12 -14.41
N ARG A 139 -6.19 -4.82 -14.72
CA ARG A 139 -7.53 -4.38 -14.40
C ARG A 139 -7.81 -4.60 -12.92
N GLY A 140 -8.20 -3.55 -12.23
CA GLY A 140 -8.63 -3.59 -10.82
C GLY A 140 -10.13 -3.33 -10.69
N VAL A 141 -10.57 -2.11 -11.00
CA VAL A 141 -11.98 -1.70 -10.96
C VAL A 141 -12.32 -0.83 -12.16
N VAL A 142 -13.56 -0.89 -12.57
CA VAL A 142 -14.14 0.05 -13.56
C VAL A 142 -14.98 1.07 -12.83
N LEU A 143 -14.74 2.34 -13.14
CA LEU A 143 -15.52 3.47 -12.63
C LEU A 143 -16.48 3.89 -13.73
N ASP A 144 -17.74 3.75 -13.50
CA ASP A 144 -18.81 3.90 -14.50
C ASP A 144 -19.89 4.91 -14.11
N TYR A 145 -19.73 5.56 -12.96
CA TYR A 145 -20.69 6.54 -12.46
C TYR A 145 -19.97 7.80 -11.97
N PHE A 146 -20.37 8.95 -12.52
CA PHE A 146 -19.82 10.25 -12.11
C PHE A 146 -20.84 11.04 -11.28
N SER A 147 -20.48 11.40 -10.05
CA SER A 147 -21.26 12.28 -9.18
C SER A 147 -20.36 13.00 -8.18
N ASP A 148 -20.77 14.19 -7.75
CA ASP A 148 -20.05 14.98 -6.72
C ASP A 148 -18.56 15.16 -7.06
N ASN A 149 -18.25 15.48 -8.31
CA ASN A 149 -16.87 15.58 -8.84
C ASN A 149 -16.02 14.31 -8.65
N SER A 150 -16.67 13.17 -8.56
CA SER A 150 -16.04 11.86 -8.35
C SER A 150 -16.49 10.83 -9.35
N TRP A 151 -15.56 10.03 -9.83
CA TRP A 151 -15.83 8.77 -10.50
C TRP A 151 -15.93 7.64 -9.49
N LYS A 152 -16.98 6.85 -9.57
CA LYS A 152 -17.29 5.73 -8.65
C LYS A 152 -17.66 4.48 -9.44
N SER A 153 -17.50 3.32 -8.84
CA SER A 153 -18.07 2.09 -9.37
C SER A 153 -19.53 1.94 -8.92
N SER A 154 -20.45 1.81 -9.86
CA SER A 154 -21.88 1.60 -9.55
C SER A 154 -22.21 0.19 -9.02
N LYS A 155 -21.21 -0.72 -8.97
CA LYS A 155 -21.42 -2.16 -8.81
C LYS A 155 -21.46 -2.68 -7.38
N LYS A 156 -21.72 -1.87 -6.38
CA LYS A 156 -21.79 -2.34 -4.98
C LYS A 156 -22.77 -3.50 -4.76
N GLU A 157 -23.76 -3.68 -5.64
CA GLU A 157 -24.82 -4.67 -5.51
C GLU A 157 -25.07 -5.50 -6.78
N ALA A 158 -24.25 -5.37 -7.82
CA ALA A 158 -24.50 -6.11 -9.07
C ALA A 158 -24.41 -7.62 -8.86
N ALA A 159 -25.40 -8.32 -9.35
CA ALA A 159 -25.38 -9.78 -9.40
C ALA A 159 -24.23 -10.27 -10.29
N PRO A 160 -23.61 -11.41 -9.99
CA PRO A 160 -22.60 -11.99 -10.85
C PRO A 160 -23.20 -12.22 -12.24
N VAL A 161 -22.58 -11.60 -13.25
CA VAL A 161 -23.11 -11.67 -14.61
C VAL A 161 -22.67 -12.96 -15.28
N SER A 162 -23.60 -13.55 -16.00
CA SER A 162 -23.37 -14.60 -16.99
C SER A 162 -22.30 -14.15 -18.00
N SER A 163 -21.43 -15.06 -18.30
CA SER A 163 -20.24 -15.00 -19.18
C SER A 163 -20.11 -13.74 -20.04
N PRO A 164 -18.99 -13.04 -19.94
CA PRO A 164 -18.67 -11.99 -20.91
C PRO A 164 -18.77 -12.57 -22.33
N GLY A 165 -19.20 -11.76 -23.29
CA GLY A 165 -19.28 -12.14 -24.68
C GLY A 165 -18.05 -12.88 -25.18
N LEU A 166 -18.17 -13.62 -26.27
CA LEU A 166 -17.11 -14.49 -26.77
C LEU A 166 -15.87 -13.68 -27.13
N LEU A 167 -14.92 -13.60 -26.17
CA LEU A 167 -13.62 -12.97 -26.42
C LEU A 167 -12.80 -13.89 -27.31
N LYS A 168 -12.31 -13.37 -28.42
CA LYS A 168 -11.41 -14.09 -29.33
C LYS A 168 -9.97 -13.79 -28.94
N GLY A 169 -9.17 -14.80 -28.68
CA GLY A 169 -7.74 -14.64 -28.39
C GLY A 169 -7.13 -15.81 -27.63
N LYS A 170 -5.82 -15.79 -27.49
CA LYS A 170 -5.06 -16.76 -26.70
C LYS A 170 -5.23 -16.43 -25.22
N GLY A 171 -5.64 -17.42 -24.43
CA GLY A 171 -5.69 -17.30 -22.97
C GLY A 171 -4.30 -17.24 -22.35
N ILE A 172 -4.01 -16.23 -21.58
CA ILE A 172 -2.77 -16.04 -20.84
C ILE A 172 -3.01 -16.43 -19.40
N ARG A 173 -2.33 -17.48 -18.93
CA ARG A 173 -2.40 -17.94 -17.54
C ARG A 173 -1.46 -17.12 -16.68
N GLN A 174 -1.95 -16.71 -15.52
CA GLN A 174 -1.25 -15.90 -14.54
C GLN A 174 -1.36 -16.54 -13.16
N ILE A 175 -0.27 -16.56 -12.41
CA ILE A 175 -0.25 -16.86 -10.97
C ILE A 175 0.07 -15.55 -10.27
N ILE A 176 -0.86 -15.04 -9.51
CA ILE A 176 -0.79 -13.70 -8.90
C ILE A 176 -0.65 -13.83 -7.39
N TYR A 177 0.32 -13.12 -6.83
CA TYR A 177 0.53 -12.94 -5.41
C TYR A 177 0.18 -11.49 -5.08
N LEU A 178 -0.93 -11.28 -4.41
CA LEU A 178 -1.45 -9.95 -4.05
C LEU A 178 -1.17 -9.69 -2.59
N GLU A 179 -0.54 -8.55 -2.31
CA GLU A 179 -0.30 -8.07 -0.94
C GLU A 179 -1.59 -7.48 -0.35
N PRO A 180 -1.73 -7.44 0.99
CA PRO A 180 -2.87 -6.80 1.64
C PRO A 180 -2.88 -5.30 1.34
N TYR A 181 -4.04 -4.76 0.94
CA TYR A 181 -4.18 -3.35 0.57
C TYR A 181 -5.53 -2.72 0.97
N GLU A 182 -6.22 -3.36 1.92
CA GLU A 182 -7.45 -2.88 2.56
C GLU A 182 -8.66 -2.70 1.62
N ASN A 183 -8.60 -3.28 0.41
CA ASN A 183 -9.70 -3.28 -0.54
C ASN A 183 -10.01 -4.72 -1.00
N ARG A 184 -11.08 -4.91 -1.74
CA ARG A 184 -11.61 -6.23 -2.12
C ARG A 184 -11.33 -6.65 -3.57
N TYR A 185 -10.83 -5.76 -4.41
CA TYR A 185 -10.62 -6.06 -5.83
C TYR A 185 -9.40 -6.94 -6.06
N LEU A 186 -9.54 -7.86 -7.02
CA LEU A 186 -8.48 -8.76 -7.47
C LEU A 186 -7.99 -8.28 -8.83
N PHE A 187 -6.70 -8.14 -8.96
CA PHE A 187 -6.10 -7.67 -10.22
C PHE A 187 -5.90 -8.84 -11.17
N ALA A 188 -6.18 -8.62 -12.44
CA ALA A 188 -5.86 -9.55 -13.51
C ALA A 188 -5.53 -8.77 -14.80
N LEU A 189 -4.81 -9.43 -15.71
CA LEU A 189 -4.41 -8.82 -16.98
C LEU A 189 -5.64 -8.55 -17.85
N ASP A 190 -5.76 -7.38 -18.40
CA ASP A 190 -6.78 -6.88 -19.33
C ASP A 190 -8.20 -7.43 -19.12
N LYS A 191 -8.56 -8.55 -19.77
CA LYS A 191 -9.91 -9.14 -19.69
C LYS A 191 -9.87 -10.56 -19.12
N PRO A 192 -9.98 -10.73 -17.80
CA PRO A 192 -10.00 -12.05 -17.18
C PRO A 192 -11.26 -12.82 -17.55
N ILE A 193 -11.07 -14.00 -18.11
CA ILE A 193 -12.16 -14.95 -18.45
C ILE A 193 -12.40 -15.96 -17.36
N ASN A 194 -11.35 -16.32 -16.60
CA ASN A 194 -11.45 -17.26 -15.49
C ASN A 194 -10.55 -16.82 -14.34
N VAL A 195 -11.04 -17.02 -13.11
CA VAL A 195 -10.28 -16.80 -11.88
C VAL A 195 -10.56 -17.91 -10.89
N VAL A 196 -9.50 -18.53 -10.38
CA VAL A 196 -9.58 -19.61 -9.40
C VAL A 196 -9.21 -19.04 -8.04
N GLN A 197 -10.22 -18.57 -7.33
CA GLN A 197 -10.13 -18.06 -5.96
C GLN A 197 -11.47 -18.26 -5.26
N ARG A 198 -11.44 -18.64 -3.98
CA ARG A 198 -12.66 -18.79 -3.16
C ARG A 198 -13.30 -17.42 -2.90
N ASP A 199 -14.59 -17.41 -2.72
CA ASP A 199 -15.37 -16.22 -2.30
C ASP A 199 -15.12 -14.98 -3.18
N THR A 200 -15.07 -15.20 -4.51
CA THR A 200 -14.91 -14.13 -5.49
C THR A 200 -16.12 -14.00 -6.39
N ARG A 201 -16.35 -12.77 -6.85
CA ARG A 201 -17.34 -12.43 -7.87
C ARG A 201 -16.65 -11.81 -9.07
N LYS A 202 -17.07 -12.22 -10.25
CA LYS A 202 -16.69 -11.59 -11.52
C LYS A 202 -17.86 -10.77 -12.04
N TYR A 203 -17.57 -9.60 -12.55
CA TYR A 203 -18.56 -8.67 -13.09
C TYR A 203 -18.48 -8.63 -14.63
N ASP A 204 -19.51 -8.07 -15.25
CA ASP A 204 -19.62 -7.93 -16.71
C ASP A 204 -18.51 -7.07 -17.36
N ASP A 205 -17.97 -6.13 -16.61
CA ASP A 205 -16.85 -5.27 -17.02
C ASP A 205 -15.46 -5.88 -16.76
N PHE A 206 -15.42 -7.19 -16.52
CA PHE A 206 -14.20 -7.95 -16.19
C PHE A 206 -13.56 -7.60 -14.86
N THR A 207 -14.19 -6.79 -14.02
CA THR A 207 -13.77 -6.60 -12.64
C THR A 207 -13.96 -7.88 -11.84
N ILE A 208 -13.02 -8.17 -10.94
CA ILE A 208 -13.10 -9.29 -10.01
C ILE A 208 -12.99 -8.74 -8.60
N ALA A 209 -13.90 -9.16 -7.71
CA ALA A 209 -13.84 -8.76 -6.33
C ALA A 209 -14.01 -9.96 -5.38
N SER A 210 -13.29 -9.94 -4.27
CA SER A 210 -13.52 -10.81 -3.13
C SER A 210 -14.77 -10.37 -2.37
N MET A 211 -15.39 -11.26 -1.61
CA MET A 211 -16.51 -10.92 -0.72
C MET A 211 -16.07 -10.05 0.47
N GLY A 212 -14.81 -10.16 0.89
CA GLY A 212 -14.21 -9.33 1.95
C GLY A 212 -12.96 -8.60 1.49
N ASN A 213 -12.47 -7.67 2.32
CA ASN A 213 -11.22 -6.98 2.07
C ASN A 213 -10.04 -7.95 2.12
N ILE A 214 -9.00 -7.64 1.35
CA ILE A 214 -7.77 -8.41 1.29
C ILE A 214 -6.84 -7.87 2.38
N ASP A 215 -6.93 -8.47 3.56
CA ASP A 215 -6.20 -8.13 4.78
C ASP A 215 -4.93 -8.97 4.99
N LYS A 216 -4.72 -9.98 4.15
CA LYS A 216 -3.54 -10.87 4.14
C LYS A 216 -3.11 -11.16 2.71
N ARG A 217 -1.83 -11.49 2.53
CA ARG A 217 -1.32 -11.94 1.22
C ARG A 217 -2.10 -13.14 0.73
N ILE A 218 -2.58 -13.08 -0.51
CA ILE A 218 -3.28 -14.15 -1.17
C ILE A 218 -2.57 -14.54 -2.47
N ARG A 219 -2.71 -15.83 -2.85
CA ARG A 219 -2.28 -16.37 -4.13
C ARG A 219 -3.51 -16.88 -4.87
N TYR A 220 -3.66 -16.48 -6.11
CA TYR A 220 -4.73 -16.96 -6.98
C TYR A 220 -4.25 -17.12 -8.42
N GLU A 221 -5.05 -17.81 -9.21
CA GLU A 221 -4.77 -18.02 -10.63
C GLU A 221 -5.84 -17.34 -11.46
N ALA A 222 -5.41 -16.68 -12.55
CA ALA A 222 -6.30 -16.07 -13.52
C ALA A 222 -5.91 -16.49 -14.93
N VAL A 223 -6.90 -16.53 -15.82
CA VAL A 223 -6.71 -16.64 -17.26
C VAL A 223 -7.37 -15.45 -17.90
N SER A 224 -6.61 -14.70 -18.70
CA SER A 224 -7.07 -13.49 -19.37
C SER A 224 -6.82 -13.54 -20.88
N ILE A 225 -7.60 -12.75 -21.60
CA ILE A 225 -7.38 -12.49 -23.03
C ILE A 225 -7.05 -11.02 -23.19
N ILE A 226 -5.99 -10.70 -23.95
CA ILE A 226 -5.67 -9.35 -24.38
C ILE A 226 -6.36 -9.09 -25.70
N THR A 227 -7.23 -8.11 -25.76
CA THR A 227 -7.94 -7.71 -26.98
C THR A 227 -8.48 -6.29 -26.87
N ASP A 228 -8.41 -5.55 -27.96
CA ASP A 228 -8.94 -4.17 -28.04
C ASP A 228 -10.46 -4.16 -28.27
N THR A 229 -11.04 -5.30 -28.62
CA THR A 229 -12.46 -5.40 -28.96
C THR A 229 -13.18 -6.39 -28.06
N ILE A 230 -14.43 -6.08 -27.75
CA ILE A 230 -15.37 -6.94 -27.06
C ILE A 230 -16.56 -7.10 -28.00
N ASP A 231 -16.90 -8.35 -28.33
CA ASP A 231 -18.12 -8.65 -29.11
C ASP A 231 -19.36 -8.49 -28.21
N GLU A 232 -19.69 -7.26 -27.88
CA GLU A 232 -20.87 -6.93 -27.09
C GLU A 232 -21.96 -6.36 -27.98
N THR A 233 -23.11 -6.99 -27.95
CA THR A 233 -24.21 -6.65 -28.85
C THR A 233 -25.09 -5.52 -28.33
N LYS A 234 -24.96 -5.14 -27.05
CA LYS A 234 -25.79 -4.11 -26.45
C LYS A 234 -25.10 -3.41 -25.28
N ILE A 235 -24.86 -2.12 -25.42
CA ILE A 235 -24.33 -1.24 -24.37
C ILE A 235 -25.51 -0.49 -23.75
N ASP A 236 -25.56 -0.42 -22.42
CA ASP A 236 -26.49 0.42 -21.68
C ASP A 236 -26.05 1.89 -21.79
N GLU A 237 -26.59 2.60 -22.79
CA GLU A 237 -26.23 3.99 -23.05
C GLU A 237 -26.62 4.90 -21.86
N ASP A 238 -27.74 4.65 -21.20
CA ASP A 238 -28.20 5.47 -20.08
C ASP A 238 -27.23 5.40 -18.90
N LYS A 239 -26.62 4.25 -18.71
CA LYS A 239 -25.62 4.03 -17.66
C LYS A 239 -24.28 4.69 -18.00
N TYR A 240 -23.75 4.47 -19.21
CA TYR A 240 -22.40 4.87 -19.56
C TYR A 240 -22.28 6.28 -20.11
N LEU A 241 -23.38 6.90 -20.53
CA LEU A 241 -23.43 8.28 -21.06
C LEU A 241 -24.08 9.28 -20.09
N GLN A 242 -24.30 8.87 -18.84
CA GLN A 242 -24.87 9.77 -17.84
C GLN A 242 -23.94 10.96 -17.57
N LEU A 243 -24.53 12.14 -17.44
CA LEU A 243 -23.82 13.37 -17.13
C LEU A 243 -24.35 13.96 -15.81
N PRO A 244 -23.50 14.66 -15.06
CA PRO A 244 -23.95 15.41 -13.88
C PRO A 244 -24.95 16.49 -14.29
N THR A 245 -25.93 16.74 -13.43
CA THR A 245 -26.99 17.73 -13.67
C THR A 245 -26.54 19.18 -13.50
N ASP A 246 -25.42 19.40 -12.85
CA ASP A 246 -24.87 20.68 -12.40
C ASP A 246 -23.58 21.08 -13.13
N LEU A 247 -23.48 20.77 -14.42
CA LEU A 247 -22.38 21.23 -15.27
C LEU A 247 -22.39 22.76 -15.39
N SER A 248 -21.23 23.38 -15.18
CA SER A 248 -21.11 24.82 -15.30
C SER A 248 -21.31 25.33 -16.72
N PRO A 249 -21.83 26.53 -16.92
CA PRO A 249 -22.00 27.15 -18.22
C PRO A 249 -20.68 27.25 -19.00
N GLU A 250 -19.55 27.46 -18.29
CA GLU A 250 -18.21 27.58 -18.85
C GLU A 250 -17.78 26.27 -19.52
N ILE A 251 -17.98 25.13 -18.84
CA ILE A 251 -17.69 23.80 -19.37
C ILE A 251 -18.55 23.51 -20.61
N ILE A 252 -19.84 23.80 -20.54
CA ILE A 252 -20.77 23.63 -21.68
C ILE A 252 -20.31 24.46 -22.86
N LYS A 253 -19.90 25.73 -22.66
CA LYS A 253 -19.40 26.60 -23.68
C LYS A 253 -18.08 26.07 -24.29
N LEU A 254 -17.16 25.63 -23.46
CA LEU A 254 -15.89 25.03 -23.89
C LEU A 254 -16.14 23.82 -24.80
N VAL A 255 -16.97 22.88 -24.36
CA VAL A 255 -17.31 21.69 -25.16
C VAL A 255 -17.96 22.05 -26.48
N LYS A 256 -18.88 23.02 -26.53
CA LYS A 256 -19.49 23.50 -27.76
C LYS A 256 -18.47 24.11 -28.72
N ASN A 257 -17.43 24.74 -28.22
CA ASN A 257 -16.37 25.32 -29.05
C ASN A 257 -15.43 24.27 -29.65
N ILE A 258 -15.22 23.14 -28.93
CA ILE A 258 -14.33 22.06 -29.35
C ILE A 258 -15.08 21.05 -30.23
N ALA A 259 -16.28 20.66 -29.82
CA ALA A 259 -17.10 19.64 -30.48
C ALA A 259 -18.03 20.25 -31.54
N VAL A 260 -17.45 20.80 -32.59
CA VAL A 260 -18.18 21.54 -33.65
C VAL A 260 -18.63 20.68 -34.82
N TYR A 261 -18.24 19.41 -34.85
CA TYR A 261 -18.49 18.52 -35.99
C TYR A 261 -19.86 17.82 -35.85
N LYS A 262 -20.47 17.48 -37.00
CA LYS A 262 -21.69 16.65 -37.00
C LYS A 262 -21.42 15.21 -36.66
N ASN A 263 -20.20 14.73 -36.85
CA ASN A 263 -19.80 13.34 -36.58
C ASN A 263 -19.30 13.19 -35.16
N LYS A 264 -19.87 12.26 -34.40
CA LYS A 264 -19.49 11.95 -33.01
C LYS A 264 -18.02 11.58 -32.87
N THR A 265 -17.49 10.74 -33.76
CA THR A 265 -16.08 10.31 -33.75
C THR A 265 -15.11 11.49 -33.92
N GLN A 266 -15.44 12.45 -34.83
CA GLN A 266 -14.63 13.66 -35.02
C GLN A 266 -14.64 14.56 -33.77
N ASN A 267 -15.78 14.69 -33.10
CA ASN A 267 -15.87 15.43 -31.84
C ASN A 267 -15.04 14.78 -30.73
N ILE A 268 -15.08 13.46 -30.61
CA ILE A 268 -14.24 12.72 -29.66
C ILE A 268 -12.76 12.99 -29.96
N GLN A 269 -12.34 12.91 -31.23
CA GLN A 269 -10.97 13.17 -31.60
C GLN A 269 -10.54 14.62 -31.32
N SER A 270 -11.44 15.59 -31.50
CA SER A 270 -11.16 17.00 -31.20
C SER A 270 -10.96 17.23 -29.71
N ILE A 271 -11.82 16.65 -28.88
CA ILE A 271 -11.66 16.71 -27.40
C ILE A 271 -10.37 16.04 -26.96
N TYR A 272 -10.07 14.85 -27.51
CA TYR A 272 -8.82 14.14 -27.23
C TYR A 272 -7.60 14.96 -27.61
N THR A 273 -7.60 15.58 -28.79
CA THR A 273 -6.52 16.45 -29.27
C THR A 273 -6.37 17.69 -28.38
N PHE A 274 -7.49 18.30 -27.97
CA PHE A 274 -7.47 19.45 -27.06
C PHE A 274 -6.80 19.09 -25.72
N LEU A 275 -7.17 17.99 -25.12
CA LEU A 275 -6.59 17.54 -23.85
C LEU A 275 -5.11 17.16 -23.98
N ASN A 276 -4.71 16.55 -25.09
CA ASN A 276 -3.30 16.17 -25.31
C ASN A 276 -2.41 17.34 -25.77
N ALA A 277 -2.95 18.36 -26.44
CA ALA A 277 -2.20 19.55 -26.83
C ALA A 277 -2.02 20.54 -25.69
N GLY A 278 -2.77 20.38 -24.60
CA GLY A 278 -2.69 21.23 -23.42
C GLY A 278 -1.40 21.02 -22.62
N THR A 279 -1.15 21.96 -21.71
CA THR A 279 -0.02 21.92 -20.77
C THR A 279 -0.32 21.07 -19.54
N TYR A 280 -1.29 20.18 -19.62
CA TYR A 280 -1.72 19.34 -18.50
C TYR A 280 -0.61 18.40 -18.07
N LYS A 281 -0.34 18.38 -16.75
CA LYS A 281 0.65 17.48 -16.14
C LYS A 281 -0.02 16.67 -15.06
N TYR A 282 0.26 15.38 -15.05
CA TYR A 282 -0.11 14.57 -13.91
C TYR A 282 0.70 14.99 -12.69
N SER A 283 0.05 15.29 -11.59
CA SER A 283 0.67 15.56 -10.29
C SER A 283 -0.16 14.93 -9.17
N ILE A 284 0.53 14.43 -8.17
CA ILE A 284 -0.04 13.95 -6.92
C ILE A 284 0.25 14.92 -5.76
N GLU A 285 1.01 15.98 -6.02
CA GLU A 285 1.41 16.97 -5.05
C GLU A 285 0.83 18.34 -5.39
N ASN A 286 0.48 19.10 -4.33
CA ASN A 286 0.07 20.50 -4.43
C ASN A 286 -1.11 20.77 -5.36
N LEU A 287 -2.06 19.84 -5.43
CA LEU A 287 -3.28 20.08 -6.19
C LEU A 287 -4.14 21.14 -5.49
N PRO A 288 -4.66 22.13 -6.22
CA PRO A 288 -5.52 23.15 -5.63
C PRO A 288 -6.83 22.51 -5.12
N VAL A 289 -7.15 22.76 -3.87
CA VAL A 289 -8.44 22.39 -3.28
C VAL A 289 -9.39 23.54 -3.51
N THR A 290 -10.26 23.43 -4.51
CA THR A 290 -11.21 24.45 -4.89
C THR A 290 -12.64 23.95 -4.81
N SER A 291 -13.61 24.86 -4.86
CA SER A 291 -15.04 24.50 -4.94
C SER A 291 -15.42 23.93 -6.32
N ASN A 292 -14.71 24.33 -7.38
CA ASN A 292 -14.98 23.93 -8.77
C ASN A 292 -13.76 23.29 -9.44
N PRO A 293 -13.33 22.11 -9.00
CA PRO A 293 -12.06 21.51 -9.43
C PRO A 293 -12.02 21.17 -10.92
N LEU A 294 -13.16 20.99 -11.57
CA LEU A 294 -13.22 20.71 -13.02
C LEU A 294 -12.97 21.97 -13.85
N GLU A 295 -13.49 23.13 -13.42
CA GLU A 295 -13.24 24.41 -14.07
C GLU A 295 -11.78 24.84 -13.92
N ASP A 296 -11.22 24.66 -12.73
CA ASP A 296 -9.82 25.02 -12.47
C ASP A 296 -8.82 24.10 -13.20
N PHE A 297 -9.24 22.88 -13.56
CA PHE A 297 -8.44 21.96 -14.35
C PHE A 297 -8.42 22.34 -15.84
N LEU A 298 -9.53 22.82 -16.39
CA LEU A 298 -9.73 23.13 -17.83
C LEU A 298 -9.27 24.55 -18.19
#